data_2f2f693c878ad86ac7e45773add76f2c
#
_entry.id   2f2f693c878ad86ac7e45773add76f2c
#
_cell.length_a   1.000
_cell.length_b   1.000
_cell.length_c   1.000
_cell.angle_alpha   90.00
_cell.angle_beta   90.00
_cell.angle_gamma   90.00
#
_symmetry.space_group_name_H-M   'P 1'
#
loop_
_entity.id
_entity.type
_entity.pdbx_description
1 polymer ?
#
loop_
_entity_poly.entity_id
_entity_poly.type
_entity_poly.pdbx_seq_one_letter_code
_entity_poly.pdbx_strand_id
1 'polypeptide(L)'
;MKKIFLLTTLLYAACWQAEAQYVSKAWVSDQKDGTYINPVLHADYSDPDVCAAGEDFYMTASSFGCAPGLPILHSKDLVNWKYVGYALKQIEPIEFFNAPQHGKGVWAPSIRHHNGEFYIYWGDPDHGIFMVKTKDPAGEWEKPILVKAGRGMIDPAPLWDEDGKVYLVHAWAGSRAALNSVITICEMNAEGTKVISDPVLVFDGNDGINHTIEGPKLYKRNGYYYIFAPAGGVATGWQL
;
A
#
# COMPACT_ATOMS: atom_id res chain seq x y z
N MET A 1 -48.77 14.57 -28.35
CA MET A 1 -47.48 13.86 -28.42
C MET A 1 -46.29 14.61 -27.80
N LYS A 2 -46.31 15.93 -27.61
CA LYS A 2 -45.18 16.70 -27.03
C LYS A 2 -45.06 16.65 -25.48
N LYS A 3 -46.10 16.26 -24.76
CA LYS A 3 -46.08 16.22 -23.27
C LYS A 3 -45.55 14.93 -22.65
N ILE A 4 -45.53 13.84 -23.41
CA ILE A 4 -45.05 12.54 -22.92
C ILE A 4 -43.50 12.47 -22.97
N PHE A 5 -42.86 13.18 -23.89
CA PHE A 5 -41.40 13.23 -24.01
C PHE A 5 -40.71 13.99 -22.89
N LEU A 6 -41.40 14.96 -22.25
CA LEU A 6 -40.84 15.75 -21.16
C LEU A 6 -40.86 15.01 -19.82
N LEU A 7 -41.77 14.07 -19.63
CA LEU A 7 -41.87 13.28 -18.40
C LEU A 7 -40.85 12.16 -18.33
N THR A 8 -40.49 11.56 -19.47
CA THR A 8 -39.49 10.52 -19.54
C THR A 8 -38.07 11.05 -19.35
N THR A 9 -37.76 12.26 -19.79
CA THR A 9 -36.44 12.89 -19.58
C THR A 9 -36.24 13.32 -18.12
N LEU A 10 -37.27 13.71 -17.40
CA LEU A 10 -37.20 14.02 -15.97
C LEU A 10 -37.01 12.76 -15.08
N LEU A 11 -37.59 11.64 -15.46
CA LEU A 11 -37.38 10.37 -14.75
C LEU A 11 -35.96 9.81 -14.93
N TYR A 12 -35.35 10.03 -16.10
CA TYR A 12 -33.96 9.60 -16.32
C TYR A 12 -32.92 10.45 -15.57
N ALA A 13 -33.19 11.73 -15.35
CA ALA A 13 -32.31 12.61 -14.57
C ALA A 13 -32.40 12.36 -13.04
N ALA A 14 -33.50 11.78 -12.55
CA ALA A 14 -33.66 11.48 -11.12
C ALA A 14 -33.00 10.16 -10.65
N CYS A 15 -32.60 9.30 -11.58
CA CYS A 15 -31.97 8.02 -11.23
C CYS A 15 -30.43 8.12 -11.02
N TRP A 16 -29.84 9.28 -11.19
CA TRP A 16 -28.38 9.44 -11.10
C TRP A 16 -27.86 10.00 -9.77
N GLN A 17 -28.67 10.09 -8.74
CA GLN A 17 -28.27 10.66 -7.45
C GLN A 17 -28.66 9.84 -6.22
N ALA A 18 -28.70 8.54 -6.31
CA ALA A 18 -28.86 7.72 -5.11
C ALA A 18 -27.72 6.70 -4.99
N GLU A 19 -26.47 7.15 -4.95
CA GLU A 19 -25.48 6.42 -4.18
C GLU A 19 -25.79 6.70 -2.70
N ALA A 20 -26.66 5.91 -2.12
CA ALA A 20 -26.86 5.90 -0.68
C ALA A 20 -25.57 5.37 -0.07
N GLN A 21 -24.65 6.26 0.28
CA GLN A 21 -23.48 5.91 1.04
C GLN A 21 -23.96 5.26 2.34
N TYR A 22 -23.80 3.95 2.46
CA TYR A 22 -24.13 3.25 3.70
C TYR A 22 -23.20 3.79 4.80
N VAL A 23 -23.78 4.48 5.77
CA VAL A 23 -23.06 4.91 6.97
C VAL A 23 -23.29 3.85 8.05
N SER A 24 -22.22 3.20 8.49
CA SER A 24 -22.29 2.25 9.60
C SER A 24 -22.83 2.94 10.85
N LYS A 25 -23.76 2.28 11.54
CA LYS A 25 -24.23 2.70 12.87
C LYS A 25 -23.48 1.99 14.00
N ALA A 26 -22.68 0.98 13.68
CA ALA A 26 -21.91 0.23 14.66
C ALA A 26 -20.65 0.97 15.10
N TRP A 27 -20.04 1.72 14.16
CA TRP A 27 -18.85 2.51 14.44
C TRP A 27 -18.84 3.76 13.53
N VAL A 28 -18.69 4.94 14.15
CA VAL A 28 -18.54 6.23 13.47
C VAL A 28 -17.36 6.95 14.08
N SER A 29 -16.23 7.00 13.35
CA SER A 29 -15.00 7.65 13.82
C SER A 29 -15.13 9.18 13.84
N ASP A 30 -15.68 9.78 12.78
CA ASP A 30 -15.88 11.22 12.66
C ASP A 30 -17.03 11.71 13.54
N GLN A 31 -16.74 12.53 14.54
CA GLN A 31 -17.73 13.03 15.50
C GLN A 31 -18.49 14.27 14.99
N LYS A 32 -18.17 14.77 13.81
CA LYS A 32 -18.79 15.95 13.17
C LYS A 32 -18.61 17.29 13.90
N ASP A 33 -17.73 17.34 14.86
CA ASP A 33 -17.37 18.53 15.65
C ASP A 33 -15.90 18.96 15.46
N GLY A 34 -15.20 18.37 14.46
CA GLY A 34 -13.79 18.57 14.20
C GLY A 34 -12.89 17.57 14.93
N THR A 35 -13.47 16.63 15.66
CA THR A 35 -12.74 15.53 16.33
C THR A 35 -13.06 14.18 15.70
N TYR A 36 -12.22 13.19 15.97
CA TYR A 36 -12.45 11.80 15.59
C TYR A 36 -11.98 10.84 16.70
N ILE A 37 -12.47 9.61 16.65
CA ILE A 37 -12.06 8.53 17.55
C ILE A 37 -11.40 7.40 16.77
N ASN A 38 -10.38 6.80 17.36
CA ASN A 38 -9.70 5.63 16.79
C ASN A 38 -10.44 4.32 17.12
N PRO A 39 -10.36 3.32 16.24
CA PRO A 39 -9.73 3.36 14.91
C PRO A 39 -10.58 4.17 13.92
N VAL A 40 -9.93 4.90 13.00
CA VAL A 40 -10.65 5.61 11.92
C VAL A 40 -11.37 4.64 10.98
N LEU A 41 -10.86 3.42 10.84
CA LEU A 41 -11.49 2.30 10.13
C LEU A 41 -11.67 1.15 11.12
N HIS A 42 -12.91 0.79 11.42
CA HIS A 42 -13.24 -0.37 12.24
C HIS A 42 -13.31 -1.63 11.36
N ALA A 43 -12.18 -1.96 10.76
CA ALA A 43 -11.98 -3.09 9.86
C ALA A 43 -10.52 -3.53 9.89
N ASP A 44 -10.24 -4.75 9.42
CA ASP A 44 -8.89 -5.28 9.31
C ASP A 44 -8.24 -4.80 8.01
N TYR A 45 -7.34 -3.82 8.14
CA TYR A 45 -6.44 -3.34 7.10
C TYR A 45 -5.02 -3.42 7.65
N SER A 46 -4.42 -4.62 7.58
CA SER A 46 -3.08 -4.90 8.09
C SER A 46 -2.02 -4.13 7.30
N ASP A 47 -1.00 -3.61 8.01
CA ASP A 47 0.16 -2.93 7.43
C ASP A 47 -0.22 -1.83 6.42
N PRO A 48 -1.11 -0.89 6.79
CA PRO A 48 -1.59 0.10 5.84
C PRO A 48 -0.50 1.11 5.48
N ASP A 49 -0.50 1.56 4.22
CA ASP A 49 0.31 2.70 3.78
C ASP A 49 -0.54 3.70 3.01
N VAL A 50 -0.22 4.98 3.14
CA VAL A 50 -1.00 6.09 2.58
C VAL A 50 -0.11 7.03 1.79
N CYS A 51 -0.60 7.49 0.63
CA CYS A 51 0.02 8.60 -0.09
C CYS A 51 -0.97 9.73 -0.33
N ALA A 52 -0.44 10.95 -0.45
CA ALA A 52 -1.19 12.13 -0.87
C ALA A 52 -1.02 12.36 -2.37
N ALA A 53 -2.10 12.79 -3.04
CA ALA A 53 -2.11 13.21 -4.44
C ALA A 53 -2.99 14.47 -4.56
N GLY A 54 -2.38 15.66 -4.48
CA GLY A 54 -3.10 16.92 -4.36
C GLY A 54 -3.83 17.00 -3.01
N GLU A 55 -5.15 17.13 -3.05
CA GLU A 55 -6.02 17.16 -1.87
C GLU A 55 -6.61 15.78 -1.51
N ASP A 56 -6.21 14.74 -2.23
CA ASP A 56 -6.71 13.39 -2.06
C ASP A 56 -5.68 12.51 -1.35
N PHE A 57 -6.17 11.57 -0.54
CA PHE A 57 -5.36 10.55 0.10
C PHE A 57 -5.81 9.17 -0.37
N TYR A 58 -4.85 8.32 -0.68
CA TYR A 58 -5.09 6.93 -1.08
C TYR A 58 -4.34 5.99 -0.17
N MET A 59 -5.02 4.94 0.27
CA MET A 59 -4.50 3.91 1.17
C MET A 59 -4.59 2.54 0.51
N THR A 60 -3.58 1.71 0.77
CA THR A 60 -3.62 0.27 0.51
C THR A 60 -3.18 -0.49 1.76
N ALA A 61 -3.37 -1.81 1.76
CA ALA A 61 -3.02 -2.68 2.88
C ALA A 61 -2.64 -4.08 2.40
N SER A 62 -2.05 -4.88 3.28
CA SER A 62 -1.78 -6.30 3.06
C SER A 62 -3.05 -7.04 2.67
N SER A 63 -2.95 -7.94 1.71
CA SER A 63 -4.07 -8.80 1.29
C SER A 63 -3.72 -10.28 1.28
N PHE A 64 -2.47 -10.61 1.59
CA PHE A 64 -1.96 -11.98 1.64
C PHE A 64 -2.32 -12.78 0.38
N GLY A 65 -2.88 -13.98 0.51
CA GLY A 65 -3.32 -14.81 -0.59
C GLY A 65 -4.74 -14.50 -1.11
N CYS A 66 -5.32 -13.35 -0.74
CA CYS A 66 -6.66 -12.97 -1.19
C CYS A 66 -6.61 -12.31 -2.58
N ALA A 67 -7.46 -12.78 -3.49
CA ALA A 67 -7.70 -12.15 -4.78
C ALA A 67 -9.22 -11.84 -4.91
N PRO A 68 -9.61 -10.61 -5.29
CA PRO A 68 -8.75 -9.48 -5.60
C PRO A 68 -7.96 -8.98 -4.39
N GLY A 69 -6.74 -8.49 -4.63
CA GLY A 69 -5.80 -8.06 -3.61
C GLY A 69 -5.40 -6.59 -3.73
N LEU A 70 -4.66 -6.08 -2.73
CA LEU A 70 -4.31 -4.67 -2.59
C LEU A 70 -5.55 -3.76 -2.63
N PRO A 71 -6.37 -3.74 -1.56
CA PRO A 71 -7.54 -2.86 -1.49
C PRO A 71 -7.11 -1.40 -1.63
N ILE A 72 -7.90 -0.61 -2.35
CA ILE A 72 -7.68 0.83 -2.52
C ILE A 72 -8.79 1.59 -1.83
N LEU A 73 -8.41 2.43 -0.89
CA LEU A 73 -9.31 3.35 -0.20
C LEU A 73 -8.92 4.79 -0.52
N HIS A 74 -9.91 5.65 -0.57
CA HIS A 74 -9.78 7.08 -0.84
C HIS A 74 -10.35 7.89 0.31
N SER A 75 -9.69 8.99 0.66
CA SER A 75 -10.14 9.97 1.65
C SER A 75 -9.75 11.39 1.25
N LYS A 76 -10.47 12.38 1.79
CA LYS A 76 -10.13 13.81 1.72
C LYS A 76 -9.57 14.35 3.05
N ASP A 77 -9.64 13.59 4.13
CA ASP A 77 -9.39 14.08 5.49
C ASP A 77 -8.65 13.06 6.40
N LEU A 78 -8.30 11.87 5.86
CA LEU A 78 -7.67 10.76 6.59
C LEU A 78 -8.57 10.12 7.67
N VAL A 79 -9.81 10.56 7.81
CA VAL A 79 -10.81 10.05 8.78
C VAL A 79 -11.93 9.32 8.06
N ASN A 80 -12.48 9.94 7.02
CA ASN A 80 -13.57 9.39 6.24
C ASN A 80 -13.01 8.67 5.00
N TRP A 81 -12.93 7.35 5.07
CA TRP A 81 -12.39 6.50 4.01
C TRP A 81 -13.50 5.82 3.22
N LYS A 82 -13.35 5.80 1.90
CA LYS A 82 -14.23 5.10 0.97
C LYS A 82 -13.41 4.05 0.20
N TYR A 83 -13.86 2.81 0.19
CA TYR A 83 -13.32 1.77 -0.70
C TYR A 83 -13.64 2.13 -2.16
N VAL A 84 -12.62 2.15 -3.01
CA VAL A 84 -12.76 2.54 -4.42
C VAL A 84 -12.35 1.44 -5.40
N GLY A 85 -11.68 0.39 -4.94
CA GLY A 85 -11.27 -0.72 -5.79
C GLY A 85 -10.12 -1.54 -5.20
N TYR A 86 -9.44 -2.27 -6.06
CA TYR A 86 -8.28 -3.08 -5.73
C TYR A 86 -7.26 -3.05 -6.89
N ALA A 87 -5.98 -3.16 -6.55
CA ALA A 87 -4.93 -3.06 -7.54
C ALA A 87 -4.59 -4.41 -8.21
N LEU A 88 -4.90 -5.54 -7.56
CA LEU A 88 -4.60 -6.87 -8.07
C LEU A 88 -5.88 -7.65 -8.34
N LYS A 89 -6.14 -8.02 -9.61
CA LYS A 89 -7.20 -8.95 -9.98
C LYS A 89 -6.84 -10.40 -9.61
N GLN A 90 -5.56 -10.72 -9.67
CA GLN A 90 -4.97 -12.03 -9.34
C GLN A 90 -3.56 -11.81 -8.78
N ILE A 91 -3.01 -12.81 -8.10
CA ILE A 91 -1.68 -12.79 -7.51
C ILE A 91 -0.74 -13.62 -8.36
N GLU A 92 0.46 -13.13 -8.61
CA GLU A 92 1.53 -13.83 -9.31
C GLU A 92 2.52 -14.49 -8.32
N PRO A 93 3.13 -15.64 -8.67
CA PRO A 93 2.88 -16.42 -9.89
C PRO A 93 1.57 -17.21 -9.81
N ILE A 94 0.83 -17.21 -10.92
CA ILE A 94 -0.52 -17.82 -10.97
C ILE A 94 -0.49 -19.31 -10.62
N GLU A 95 0.52 -20.04 -11.08
CA GLU A 95 0.65 -21.49 -10.84
C GLU A 95 0.75 -21.81 -9.35
N PHE A 96 1.28 -20.87 -8.54
CA PHE A 96 1.37 -21.03 -7.09
C PHE A 96 0.08 -20.62 -6.40
N PHE A 97 -0.57 -19.54 -6.88
CA PHE A 97 -1.76 -18.96 -6.27
C PHE A 97 -3.08 -19.47 -6.86
N ASN A 98 -3.07 -20.45 -7.79
CA ASN A 98 -4.27 -21.15 -8.28
C ASN A 98 -4.90 -22.07 -7.22
N ALA A 99 -4.24 -22.26 -6.08
CA ALA A 99 -4.74 -22.95 -4.90
C ALA A 99 -4.58 -22.03 -3.67
N PRO A 100 -5.40 -22.19 -2.61
CA PRO A 100 -5.30 -21.38 -1.41
C PRO A 100 -3.90 -21.43 -0.78
N GLN A 101 -3.30 -20.26 -0.57
CA GLN A 101 -1.96 -20.07 0.02
C GLN A 101 -2.08 -19.15 1.23
N HIS A 102 -2.71 -19.62 2.30
CA HIS A 102 -2.99 -18.82 3.50
C HIS A 102 -1.72 -18.17 4.08
N GLY A 103 -1.79 -16.86 4.36
CA GLY A 103 -0.70 -16.10 4.94
C GLY A 103 0.50 -15.88 4.02
N LYS A 104 0.41 -16.20 2.71
CA LYS A 104 1.44 -15.93 1.69
C LYS A 104 0.98 -14.83 0.73
N GLY A 105 1.84 -14.40 -0.18
CA GLY A 105 1.53 -13.44 -1.24
C GLY A 105 1.81 -11.99 -0.82
N VAL A 106 0.79 -11.16 -0.76
CA VAL A 106 0.92 -9.70 -0.62
C VAL A 106 1.10 -9.28 0.83
N TRP A 107 2.34 -8.96 1.21
CA TRP A 107 2.70 -8.48 2.55
C TRP A 107 3.08 -7.00 2.50
N ALA A 108 2.69 -6.25 3.53
CA ALA A 108 3.04 -4.87 3.88
C ALA A 108 3.41 -3.99 2.67
N PRO A 109 2.43 -3.57 1.86
CA PRO A 109 2.68 -2.77 0.68
C PRO A 109 3.08 -1.33 1.04
N SER A 110 3.67 -0.63 0.06
CA SER A 110 3.77 0.82 0.08
C SER A 110 3.11 1.41 -1.14
N ILE A 111 2.37 2.50 -0.96
CA ILE A 111 1.79 3.28 -2.04
C ILE A 111 2.49 4.63 -2.16
N ARG A 112 2.83 5.04 -3.39
CA ARG A 112 3.44 6.35 -3.69
C ARG A 112 2.76 6.98 -4.89
N HIS A 113 2.68 8.30 -4.88
CA HIS A 113 2.29 9.10 -6.04
C HIS A 113 3.52 9.84 -6.56
N HIS A 114 3.89 9.60 -7.82
CA HIS A 114 5.05 10.21 -8.47
C HIS A 114 4.76 10.46 -9.94
N ASN A 115 5.07 11.69 -10.41
CA ASN A 115 4.88 12.10 -11.81
C ASN A 115 3.49 11.80 -12.41
N GLY A 116 2.42 11.95 -11.59
CA GLY A 116 1.05 11.73 -12.03
C GLY A 116 0.63 10.27 -12.12
N GLU A 117 1.44 9.35 -11.62
CA GLU A 117 1.12 7.93 -11.52
C GLU A 117 1.18 7.47 -10.06
N PHE A 118 0.37 6.48 -9.72
CA PHE A 118 0.40 5.77 -8.44
C PHE A 118 1.17 4.48 -8.60
N TYR A 119 2.01 4.18 -7.63
CA TYR A 119 2.85 2.99 -7.58
C TYR A 119 2.57 2.26 -6.28
N ILE A 120 2.35 0.95 -6.34
CA ILE A 120 2.30 0.10 -5.15
C ILE A 120 3.39 -0.95 -5.28
N TYR A 121 4.24 -1.05 -4.24
CA TYR A 121 5.23 -2.11 -4.09
C TYR A 121 4.81 -2.99 -2.93
N TRP A 122 5.03 -4.29 -3.05
CA TRP A 122 4.82 -5.24 -1.96
C TRP A 122 5.88 -6.32 -1.95
N GLY A 123 6.11 -6.90 -0.77
CA GLY A 123 6.90 -8.12 -0.62
C GLY A 123 6.01 -9.34 -0.75
N ASP A 124 6.38 -10.27 -1.63
CA ASP A 124 6.01 -11.66 -1.53
C ASP A 124 7.21 -12.39 -0.94
N PRO A 125 7.14 -12.87 0.32
CA PRO A 125 8.32 -13.40 1.01
C PRO A 125 8.87 -14.70 0.38
N ASP A 126 8.09 -15.36 -0.47
CA ASP A 126 8.50 -16.58 -1.16
C ASP A 126 9.06 -16.31 -2.57
N HIS A 127 8.70 -15.19 -3.22
CA HIS A 127 9.03 -14.90 -4.61
C HIS A 127 9.86 -13.62 -4.82
N GLY A 128 9.66 -12.57 -4.01
CA GLY A 128 10.41 -11.33 -4.11
C GLY A 128 9.58 -10.06 -3.99
N ILE A 129 10.11 -8.96 -4.51
CA ILE A 129 9.44 -7.66 -4.50
C ILE A 129 8.75 -7.45 -5.85
N PHE A 130 7.46 -7.16 -5.80
CA PHE A 130 6.62 -6.82 -6.94
C PHE A 130 6.16 -5.37 -6.90
N MET A 131 5.69 -4.86 -8.02
CA MET A 131 5.03 -3.57 -8.13
C MET A 131 3.91 -3.59 -9.16
N VAL A 132 2.95 -2.68 -8.98
CA VAL A 132 1.95 -2.29 -9.98
C VAL A 132 1.86 -0.78 -10.03
N LYS A 133 1.35 -0.23 -11.14
CA LYS A 133 1.11 1.20 -11.26
C LYS A 133 -0.16 1.52 -12.03
N THR A 134 -0.67 2.74 -11.86
CA THR A 134 -1.80 3.30 -12.60
C THR A 134 -1.78 4.82 -12.55
N LYS A 135 -2.51 5.46 -13.46
CA LYS A 135 -2.83 6.91 -13.39
C LYS A 135 -4.13 7.19 -12.64
N ASP A 136 -5.00 6.20 -12.52
CA ASP A 136 -6.29 6.30 -11.82
C ASP A 136 -6.41 5.17 -10.78
N PRO A 137 -6.24 5.46 -9.50
CA PRO A 137 -6.28 4.44 -8.46
C PRO A 137 -7.66 3.79 -8.27
N ALA A 138 -8.74 4.43 -8.73
CA ALA A 138 -10.07 3.84 -8.76
C ALA A 138 -10.37 3.03 -10.03
N GLY A 139 -9.48 3.11 -11.02
CA GLY A 139 -9.59 2.44 -12.32
C GLY A 139 -8.79 1.15 -12.42
N GLU A 140 -8.29 0.91 -13.64
CA GLU A 140 -7.50 -0.28 -13.95
C GLU A 140 -6.03 -0.06 -13.59
N TRP A 141 -5.43 -1.07 -12.95
CA TRP A 141 -4.01 -1.14 -12.66
C TRP A 141 -3.28 -1.99 -13.71
N GLU A 142 -2.04 -1.64 -14.00
CA GLU A 142 -1.19 -2.42 -14.91
C GLU A 142 -0.91 -3.82 -14.33
N LYS A 143 -0.35 -4.70 -15.15
CA LYS A 143 0.06 -6.04 -14.69
C LYS A 143 1.22 -5.93 -13.71
N PRO A 144 1.29 -6.81 -12.70
CA PRO A 144 2.40 -6.88 -11.77
C PRO A 144 3.76 -7.05 -12.48
N ILE A 145 4.76 -6.32 -11.98
CA ILE A 145 6.15 -6.44 -12.40
C ILE A 145 6.94 -7.00 -11.22
N LEU A 146 7.74 -8.05 -11.46
CA LEU A 146 8.72 -8.54 -10.51
C LEU A 146 9.96 -7.63 -10.53
N VAL A 147 10.08 -6.77 -9.52
CA VAL A 147 11.15 -5.77 -9.39
C VAL A 147 12.47 -6.40 -8.97
N LYS A 148 12.41 -7.36 -8.05
CA LYS A 148 13.56 -8.13 -7.56
C LYS A 148 13.12 -9.53 -7.15
N ALA A 149 13.63 -10.54 -7.84
CA ALA A 149 13.43 -11.93 -7.43
C ALA A 149 14.26 -12.27 -6.19
N GLY A 150 13.72 -13.12 -5.32
CA GLY A 150 14.43 -13.63 -4.14
C GLY A 150 13.48 -13.92 -3.00
N ARG A 151 13.97 -14.62 -1.97
CA ARG A 151 13.17 -15.01 -0.81
C ARG A 151 13.47 -14.13 0.38
N GLY A 152 12.44 -13.83 1.16
CA GLY A 152 12.53 -13.17 2.44
C GLY A 152 12.58 -11.64 2.39
N MET A 153 12.57 -11.02 1.22
CA MET A 153 12.44 -9.55 1.10
C MET A 153 10.99 -9.15 1.36
N ILE A 154 10.78 -8.27 2.32
CA ILE A 154 9.46 -7.79 2.77
C ILE A 154 9.46 -6.27 2.91
N ASP A 155 8.26 -5.68 2.98
CA ASP A 155 7.99 -4.30 3.35
C ASP A 155 8.74 -3.27 2.48
N PRO A 156 8.73 -3.38 1.15
CA PRO A 156 9.46 -2.47 0.27
C PRO A 156 8.83 -1.07 0.27
N ALA A 157 9.67 -0.03 0.35
CA ALA A 157 9.24 1.36 0.21
C ALA A 157 10.17 2.14 -0.72
N PRO A 158 9.68 2.60 -1.89
CA PRO A 158 10.49 3.35 -2.84
C PRO A 158 10.55 4.84 -2.48
N LEU A 159 11.60 5.50 -2.96
CA LEU A 159 11.76 6.95 -3.00
C LEU A 159 12.38 7.36 -4.33
N TRP A 160 11.71 8.20 -5.09
CA TRP A 160 12.28 8.95 -6.21
C TRP A 160 12.93 10.22 -5.66
N ASP A 161 14.23 10.36 -5.86
CA ASP A 161 14.99 11.50 -5.38
C ASP A 161 15.08 12.61 -6.44
N GLU A 162 15.35 13.83 -5.98
CA GLU A 162 15.51 15.03 -6.82
C GLU A 162 16.75 14.95 -7.71
N ASP A 163 17.74 14.10 -7.37
CA ASP A 163 18.94 13.84 -8.17
C ASP A 163 18.70 12.88 -9.33
N GLY A 164 17.46 12.39 -9.50
CA GLY A 164 17.05 11.45 -10.55
C GLY A 164 17.30 10.00 -10.20
N LYS A 165 17.80 9.69 -9.01
CA LYS A 165 17.94 8.32 -8.52
C LYS A 165 16.65 7.83 -7.86
N VAL A 166 16.48 6.52 -7.87
CA VAL A 166 15.37 5.85 -7.19
C VAL A 166 15.94 4.85 -6.19
N TYR A 167 15.51 4.95 -4.96
CA TYR A 167 15.94 4.07 -3.88
C TYR A 167 14.78 3.21 -3.41
N LEU A 168 15.09 1.99 -2.97
CA LEU A 168 14.14 1.05 -2.37
C LEU A 168 14.71 0.56 -1.04
N VAL A 169 14.08 0.91 0.07
CA VAL A 169 14.35 0.25 1.35
C VAL A 169 13.45 -0.96 1.50
N HIS A 170 13.92 -1.99 2.19
CA HIS A 170 13.12 -3.15 2.54
C HIS A 170 13.67 -3.85 3.78
N ALA A 171 12.83 -4.66 4.42
CA ALA A 171 13.18 -5.53 5.52
C ALA A 171 13.34 -6.99 5.05
N TRP A 172 13.59 -7.89 6.02
CA TRP A 172 13.83 -9.30 5.78
C TRP A 172 13.03 -10.19 6.72
N ALA A 173 12.35 -11.18 6.17
CA ALA A 173 11.62 -12.19 6.93
C ALA A 173 12.53 -13.36 7.31
N GLY A 174 12.84 -13.51 8.59
CA GLY A 174 13.69 -14.59 9.10
C GLY A 174 13.18 -15.99 8.75
N SER A 175 11.89 -16.15 8.64
CA SER A 175 11.23 -17.41 8.23
C SER A 175 11.53 -17.84 6.79
N ARG A 176 12.07 -16.96 5.94
CA ARG A 176 12.39 -17.22 4.52
C ARG A 176 13.86 -17.01 4.19
N ALA A 177 14.49 -15.97 4.77
CA ALA A 177 15.87 -15.57 4.49
C ALA A 177 16.86 -16.06 5.55
N ALA A 178 16.39 -16.60 6.69
CA ALA A 178 17.21 -16.84 7.90
C ALA A 178 17.88 -15.54 8.41
N LEU A 179 17.37 -14.39 8.02
CA LEU A 179 17.84 -13.05 8.35
C LEU A 179 16.62 -12.21 8.73
N ASN A 180 16.65 -11.55 9.88
CA ASN A 180 15.61 -10.65 10.33
C ASN A 180 16.20 -9.48 11.11
N SER A 181 15.34 -8.55 11.50
CA SER A 181 15.70 -7.36 12.29
C SER A 181 16.74 -6.48 11.60
N VAL A 182 16.77 -6.46 10.27
CA VAL A 182 17.69 -5.62 9.50
C VAL A 182 16.94 -4.88 8.39
N ILE A 183 17.39 -3.67 8.11
CA ILE A 183 16.89 -2.84 7.03
C ILE A 183 17.99 -2.62 6.01
N THR A 184 17.69 -2.87 4.77
CA THR A 184 18.60 -2.69 3.63
C THR A 184 18.00 -1.70 2.62
N ILE A 185 18.89 -1.06 1.84
CA ILE A 185 18.54 -0.15 0.76
C ILE A 185 19.21 -0.60 -0.54
N CYS A 186 18.48 -0.46 -1.64
CA CYS A 186 18.97 -0.72 -3.00
C CYS A 186 18.74 0.51 -3.87
N GLU A 187 19.54 0.67 -4.93
CA GLU A 187 19.25 1.60 -6.03
C GLU A 187 18.41 0.87 -7.09
N MET A 188 17.45 1.58 -7.67
CA MET A 188 16.57 1.12 -8.74
C MET A 188 16.87 1.89 -10.03
N ASN A 189 16.38 1.35 -11.18
CA ASN A 189 16.33 2.12 -12.41
C ASN A 189 15.37 3.32 -12.26
N ALA A 190 15.50 4.31 -13.14
CA ALA A 190 14.75 5.57 -13.05
C ALA A 190 13.21 5.38 -13.09
N GLU A 191 12.73 4.32 -13.76
CA GLU A 191 11.31 3.97 -13.83
C GLU A 191 10.79 3.29 -12.56
N GLY A 192 11.69 2.92 -11.62
CA GLY A 192 11.31 2.18 -10.41
C GLY A 192 10.87 0.72 -10.66
N THR A 193 11.17 0.16 -11.82
CA THR A 193 10.69 -1.17 -12.23
C THR A 193 11.66 -2.30 -11.95
N LYS A 194 12.91 -1.98 -11.58
CA LYS A 194 13.97 -2.97 -11.37
C LYS A 194 15.02 -2.47 -10.40
N VAL A 195 15.40 -3.30 -9.45
CA VAL A 195 16.58 -3.07 -8.61
C VAL A 195 17.85 -3.30 -9.45
N ILE A 196 18.81 -2.37 -9.37
CA ILE A 196 20.05 -2.35 -10.17
C ILE A 196 21.33 -2.42 -9.34
N SER A 197 21.23 -2.38 -8.02
CA SER A 197 22.38 -2.53 -7.10
C SER A 197 22.20 -3.70 -6.15
N ASP A 198 23.30 -4.11 -5.52
CA ASP A 198 23.24 -4.97 -4.36
C ASP A 198 22.66 -4.24 -3.15
N PRO A 199 22.04 -4.96 -2.18
CA PRO A 199 21.50 -4.35 -0.98
C PRO A 199 22.63 -3.87 -0.06
N VAL A 200 22.48 -2.66 0.47
CA VAL A 200 23.38 -2.09 1.49
C VAL A 200 22.66 -2.09 2.83
N LEU A 201 23.31 -2.57 3.87
CA LEU A 201 22.77 -2.54 5.23
C LEU A 201 22.69 -1.10 5.73
N VAL A 202 21.51 -0.69 6.15
CA VAL A 202 21.26 0.67 6.71
C VAL A 202 21.14 0.59 8.23
N PHE A 203 20.45 -0.41 8.73
CA PHE A 203 20.24 -0.60 10.16
C PHE A 203 20.24 -2.08 10.53
N ASP A 204 20.94 -2.41 11.62
CA ASP A 204 20.94 -3.75 12.23
C ASP A 204 20.29 -3.66 13.62
N GLY A 205 19.08 -4.17 13.74
CA GLY A 205 18.32 -4.23 14.98
C GLY A 205 18.64 -5.44 15.86
N ASN A 206 19.66 -6.26 15.50
CA ASN A 206 20.12 -7.37 16.32
C ASN A 206 21.04 -6.89 17.48
N ASP A 207 20.83 -5.65 17.92
CA ASP A 207 21.52 -4.96 19.02
C ASP A 207 20.98 -5.33 20.42
N GLY A 208 19.98 -6.21 20.50
CA GLY A 208 19.32 -6.59 21.73
C GLY A 208 18.14 -5.69 22.15
N ILE A 209 17.88 -4.61 21.41
CA ILE A 209 16.82 -3.63 21.71
C ILE A 209 15.78 -3.60 20.58
N ASN A 210 16.22 -3.55 19.33
CA ASN A 210 15.36 -3.31 18.17
C ASN A 210 14.97 -4.61 17.45
N HIS A 211 14.61 -5.65 18.21
CA HIS A 211 14.18 -6.93 17.64
C HIS A 211 13.00 -6.76 16.71
N THR A 212 13.00 -7.54 15.64
CA THR A 212 11.91 -7.54 14.65
C THR A 212 11.66 -6.13 14.10
N ILE A 213 12.76 -5.38 13.81
CA ILE A 213 12.60 -4.13 13.07
C ILE A 213 12.28 -4.47 11.61
N GLU A 214 11.16 -3.94 11.13
CA GLU A 214 10.60 -4.21 9.80
C GLU A 214 9.72 -3.02 9.37
N GLY A 215 8.96 -3.11 8.29
CA GLY A 215 8.03 -2.05 7.86
C GLY A 215 8.68 -0.71 7.49
N PRO A 216 9.91 -0.63 6.93
CA PRO A 216 10.55 0.65 6.71
C PRO A 216 9.78 1.52 5.73
N LYS A 217 9.66 2.81 6.03
CA LYS A 217 9.14 3.84 5.13
C LYS A 217 10.19 4.91 4.95
N LEU A 218 10.58 5.16 3.69
CA LEU A 218 11.64 6.08 3.31
C LEU A 218 11.06 7.42 2.84
N TYR A 219 11.56 8.51 3.42
CA TYR A 219 11.18 9.88 3.08
C TYR A 219 12.41 10.77 2.96
N LYS A 220 12.30 11.85 2.17
CA LYS A 220 13.28 12.94 2.14
C LYS A 220 12.60 14.25 2.56
N ARG A 221 13.23 15.00 3.46
CA ARG A 221 12.75 16.31 3.89
C ARG A 221 13.93 17.20 4.28
N ASN A 222 13.96 18.43 3.78
CA ASN A 222 14.99 19.41 4.09
C ASN A 222 16.43 18.91 3.84
N GLY A 223 16.64 18.11 2.80
CA GLY A 223 17.94 17.54 2.45
C GLY A 223 18.37 16.32 3.28
N TYR A 224 17.54 15.85 4.21
CA TYR A 224 17.78 14.65 5.02
C TYR A 224 16.89 13.50 4.59
N TYR A 225 17.42 12.29 4.67
CA TYR A 225 16.67 11.05 4.48
C TYR A 225 16.23 10.51 5.84
N TYR A 226 14.98 10.08 5.90
CA TYR A 226 14.36 9.52 7.10
C TYR A 226 13.82 8.15 6.77
N ILE A 227 14.17 7.16 7.60
CA ILE A 227 13.56 5.84 7.58
C ILE A 227 12.80 5.67 8.89
N PHE A 228 11.48 5.52 8.80
CA PHE A 228 10.63 5.17 9.92
C PHE A 228 10.40 3.66 9.87
N ALA A 229 10.67 2.96 10.96
CA ALA A 229 10.47 1.52 11.04
C ALA A 229 10.01 1.12 12.45
N PRO A 230 8.95 0.31 12.60
CA PRO A 230 8.58 -0.26 13.88
C PRO A 230 9.53 -1.39 14.28
N ALA A 231 9.68 -1.58 15.58
CA ALA A 231 10.41 -2.70 16.16
C ALA A 231 9.57 -3.39 17.24
N GLY A 232 9.98 -4.58 17.72
CA GLY A 232 9.29 -5.33 18.78
C GLY A 232 8.24 -6.33 18.29
N GLY A 233 7.94 -6.35 16.98
CA GLY A 233 6.91 -7.22 16.41
C GLY A 233 5.51 -6.92 16.90
N VAL A 234 4.55 -7.78 16.59
CA VAL A 234 3.11 -7.56 16.85
C VAL A 234 2.71 -7.54 18.33
N ALA A 235 3.54 -8.10 19.22
CA ALA A 235 3.20 -8.22 20.63
C ALA A 235 3.62 -7.00 21.46
N THR A 236 4.74 -6.35 21.10
CA THR A 236 5.36 -5.29 21.93
C THR A 236 5.89 -4.15 21.06
N GLY A 237 5.41 -3.99 19.85
CA GLY A 237 5.95 -3.07 18.85
C GLY A 237 6.00 -1.61 19.31
N TRP A 238 7.06 -0.93 18.93
CA TRP A 238 7.24 0.52 19.04
C TRP A 238 7.82 1.09 17.75
N GLN A 239 7.72 2.39 17.58
CA GLN A 239 8.19 3.11 16.41
C GLN A 239 9.57 3.74 16.67
N LEU A 240 10.50 3.58 15.74
CA LEU A 240 11.77 4.29 15.64
C LEU A 240 11.74 5.36 14.56
#